data_d8a57046205d413552d0d0a7665cbb1a
#
_entry.id   d8a57046205d413552d0d0a7665cbb1a
#
_cell.length_a   1.000
_cell.length_b   1.000
_cell.length_c   1.000
_cell.angle_alpha   90.00
_cell.angle_beta   90.00
_cell.angle_gamma   90.00
#
_symmetry.space_group_name_H-M   'P 1'
#
loop_
_entity.id
_entity.type
_entity.pdbx_description
1 polymer ?
#
loop_
_entity_poly.entity_id
_entity_poly.type
_entity_poly.pdbx_seq_one_letter_code
_entity_poly.pdbx_strand_id
1 'polypeptide(L)'
;FASRYLPITKTIPKAMLPIGAKPIMQLVVEECVEAGIEEIIVVATPEGKPIYEDYFNNAITKIKKQLYSQGKDDRYEAVAKVLNFPKVTVIEQDQSYPYGNGSPIASARKYIQDDEAFVVLYSDDVVFGSSDVKTLIDAYAEHPEAKAIIIAQEMPREVLNKYGIIKLADEAKMTLDNIVEKPKIEDAPSNLTSYGRYLLTPEVFDYLKPNNTGLDNELWTVDAITKMAEHGEVIVEKTRGEWMTTGDPKNYFLAHLKYVMDNEGYADEVKAIVEKY
;
A
#
# COMPACT_ATOMS: atom_id res chain seq x y z
N PHE A 1 13.29 7.06 -2.45
CA PHE A 1 13.54 7.54 -3.82
C PHE A 1 13.40 6.37 -4.79
N ALA A 2 12.44 6.42 -5.71
CA ALA A 2 12.14 5.31 -6.61
C ALA A 2 13.20 5.21 -7.76
N SER A 3 14.45 4.98 -7.40
CA SER A 3 15.60 4.97 -8.32
C SER A 3 15.51 3.91 -9.42
N ARG A 4 14.80 2.80 -9.17
CA ARG A 4 14.58 1.73 -10.18
C ARG A 4 13.77 2.21 -11.40
N TYR A 5 13.04 3.31 -11.27
CA TYR A 5 12.20 3.90 -12.32
C TYR A 5 12.80 5.15 -12.98
N LEU A 6 14.04 5.48 -12.67
CA LEU A 6 14.69 6.59 -13.36
C LEU A 6 14.78 6.29 -14.88
N PRO A 7 14.54 7.30 -15.73
CA PRO A 7 14.46 8.73 -15.40
C PRO A 7 13.06 9.27 -15.05
N ILE A 8 11.96 8.51 -15.22
CA ILE A 8 10.59 9.05 -15.07
C ILE A 8 10.32 9.56 -13.64
N THR A 9 10.83 8.87 -12.62
CA THR A 9 10.64 9.25 -11.21
C THR A 9 11.49 10.43 -10.75
N LYS A 10 12.27 11.03 -11.65
CA LYS A 10 12.83 12.36 -11.45
C LYS A 10 11.75 13.43 -11.30
N THR A 11 10.61 13.24 -11.95
CA THR A 11 9.55 14.26 -12.08
C THR A 11 8.22 13.79 -11.52
N ILE A 12 7.91 12.50 -11.68
CA ILE A 12 6.61 11.93 -11.28
C ILE A 12 6.84 10.94 -10.15
N PRO A 13 6.15 11.06 -8.99
CA PRO A 13 6.19 10.06 -7.94
C PRO A 13 5.79 8.68 -8.50
N LYS A 14 6.47 7.61 -8.08
CA LYS A 14 6.21 6.26 -8.57
C LYS A 14 4.73 5.86 -8.46
N ALA A 15 4.08 6.20 -7.37
CA ALA A 15 2.67 5.89 -7.15
C ALA A 15 1.71 6.68 -8.07
N MET A 16 2.23 7.65 -8.84
CA MET A 16 1.47 8.35 -9.90
C MET A 16 1.67 7.73 -11.29
N LEU A 17 2.45 6.66 -11.40
CA LEU A 17 2.52 5.89 -12.65
C LEU A 17 1.16 5.22 -12.92
N PRO A 18 0.69 5.19 -14.19
CA PRO A 18 -0.64 4.70 -14.51
C PRO A 18 -0.75 3.18 -14.52
N ILE A 19 -1.82 2.65 -13.95
CA ILE A 19 -2.33 1.30 -14.21
C ILE A 19 -3.69 1.46 -14.91
N GLY A 20 -3.79 1.04 -16.16
CA GLY A 20 -4.88 1.48 -17.02
C GLY A 20 -4.89 3.01 -17.15
N ALA A 21 -6.03 3.63 -16.91
CA ALA A 21 -6.20 5.09 -16.93
C ALA A 21 -6.05 5.75 -15.55
N LYS A 22 -5.72 4.99 -14.50
CA LYS A 22 -5.63 5.48 -13.11
C LYS A 22 -4.19 5.43 -12.60
N PRO A 23 -3.72 6.40 -11.79
CA PRO A 23 -2.46 6.22 -11.08
C PRO A 23 -2.56 5.08 -10.04
N ILE A 24 -1.45 4.42 -9.73
CA ILE A 24 -1.37 3.37 -8.68
C ILE A 24 -2.00 3.88 -7.37
N MET A 25 -1.67 5.11 -6.95
CA MET A 25 -2.19 5.72 -5.73
C MET A 25 -3.72 5.78 -5.70
N GLN A 26 -4.38 5.98 -6.84
CA GLN A 26 -5.85 5.97 -6.89
C GLN A 26 -6.41 4.59 -6.56
N LEU A 27 -5.81 3.51 -7.07
CA LEU A 27 -6.25 2.14 -6.77
C LEU A 27 -6.13 1.85 -5.27
N VAL A 28 -5.03 2.29 -4.64
CA VAL A 28 -4.82 2.14 -3.20
C VAL A 28 -5.85 2.95 -2.39
N VAL A 29 -6.16 4.17 -2.82
CA VAL A 29 -7.18 5.01 -2.17
C VAL A 29 -8.59 4.45 -2.41
N GLU A 30 -8.89 3.95 -3.61
CA GLU A 30 -10.18 3.30 -3.91
C GLU A 30 -10.43 2.09 -2.99
N GLU A 31 -9.39 1.30 -2.70
CA GLU A 31 -9.49 0.18 -1.75
C GLU A 31 -9.91 0.65 -0.34
N CYS A 32 -9.36 1.77 0.14
CA CYS A 32 -9.77 2.38 1.41
C CYS A 32 -11.23 2.87 1.37
N VAL A 33 -11.60 3.56 0.31
CA VAL A 33 -12.97 4.12 0.13
C VAL A 33 -14.01 3.00 0.07
N GLU A 34 -13.74 1.93 -0.67
CA GLU A 34 -14.63 0.77 -0.80
C GLU A 34 -14.78 0.00 0.52
N ALA A 35 -13.78 0.04 1.38
CA ALA A 35 -13.82 -0.52 2.73
C ALA A 35 -14.50 0.38 3.77
N GLY A 36 -14.91 1.60 3.40
CA GLY A 36 -15.62 2.53 4.27
C GLY A 36 -14.71 3.44 5.12
N ILE A 37 -13.43 3.61 4.76
CA ILE A 37 -12.53 4.55 5.42
C ILE A 37 -12.97 5.99 5.10
N GLU A 38 -13.12 6.82 6.14
CA GLU A 38 -13.63 8.20 6.02
C GLU A 38 -12.53 9.26 5.96
N GLU A 39 -11.36 9.00 6.53
CA GLU A 39 -10.19 9.89 6.48
C GLU A 39 -8.97 9.16 5.96
N ILE A 40 -8.28 9.75 4.98
CA ILE A 40 -7.11 9.18 4.33
C ILE A 40 -5.95 10.17 4.43
N ILE A 41 -4.80 9.68 4.90
CA ILE A 41 -3.57 10.46 4.99
C ILE A 41 -2.57 9.92 3.97
N VAL A 42 -2.21 10.75 3.00
CA VAL A 42 -1.15 10.45 2.05
C VAL A 42 0.14 11.12 2.54
N VAL A 43 1.13 10.30 2.90
CA VAL A 43 2.46 10.80 3.29
C VAL A 43 3.35 10.85 2.06
N ALA A 44 3.85 12.03 1.74
CA ALA A 44 4.61 12.29 0.52
C ALA A 44 5.95 12.96 0.81
N THR A 45 6.88 12.86 -0.16
CA THR A 45 8.05 13.74 -0.14
C THR A 45 7.63 15.19 -0.40
N PRO A 46 8.44 16.20 -0.03
CA PRO A 46 8.13 17.61 -0.32
C PRO A 46 7.81 17.86 -1.80
N GLU A 47 8.55 17.22 -2.71
CA GLU A 47 8.33 17.36 -4.16
C GLU A 47 7.07 16.63 -4.65
N GLY A 48 6.70 15.53 -4.00
CA GLY A 48 5.52 14.72 -4.35
C GLY A 48 4.21 15.32 -3.84
N LYS A 49 4.24 16.01 -2.70
CA LYS A 49 3.05 16.55 -2.04
C LYS A 49 2.15 17.38 -2.97
N PRO A 50 2.65 18.40 -3.69
CA PRO A 50 1.79 19.20 -4.55
C PRO A 50 1.14 18.39 -5.68
N ILE A 51 1.77 17.30 -6.13
CA ILE A 51 1.23 16.43 -7.17
C ILE A 51 0.02 15.64 -6.64
N TYR A 52 0.11 15.09 -5.43
CA TYR A 52 -1.00 14.37 -4.80
C TYR A 52 -2.12 15.34 -4.39
N GLU A 53 -1.80 16.52 -3.85
CA GLU A 53 -2.79 17.55 -3.54
C GLU A 53 -3.56 18.00 -4.78
N ASP A 54 -2.86 18.24 -5.90
CA ASP A 54 -3.50 18.57 -7.16
C ASP A 54 -4.42 17.45 -7.64
N TYR A 55 -3.95 16.21 -7.56
CA TYR A 55 -4.71 15.05 -8.03
C TYR A 55 -5.99 14.81 -7.23
N PHE A 56 -5.93 14.83 -5.90
CA PHE A 56 -7.07 14.46 -5.05
C PHE A 56 -7.98 15.63 -4.70
N ASN A 57 -7.47 16.87 -4.67
CA ASN A 57 -8.20 18.01 -4.11
C ASN A 57 -8.48 19.14 -5.11
N ASN A 58 -7.88 19.12 -6.31
CA ASN A 58 -8.08 20.19 -7.29
C ASN A 58 -9.09 19.82 -8.39
N ALA A 59 -10.21 20.54 -8.42
CA ALA A 59 -11.11 20.54 -9.57
C ALA A 59 -10.47 21.28 -10.75
N ILE A 60 -10.16 20.58 -11.83
CA ILE A 60 -9.59 21.19 -13.04
C ILE A 60 -10.69 21.98 -13.78
N THR A 61 -11.05 23.14 -13.24
CA THR A 61 -12.18 23.97 -13.69
C THR A 61 -12.07 24.31 -15.20
N LYS A 62 -10.86 24.52 -15.70
CA LYS A 62 -10.65 24.83 -17.13
C LYS A 62 -11.02 23.67 -18.02
N ILE A 63 -10.57 22.46 -17.69
CA ILE A 63 -10.91 21.23 -18.44
C ILE A 63 -12.40 20.93 -18.32
N LYS A 64 -12.99 21.09 -17.12
CA LYS A 64 -14.43 20.95 -16.92
C LYS A 64 -15.21 21.81 -17.90
N LYS A 65 -14.97 23.12 -17.91
CA LYS A 65 -15.65 24.06 -18.81
C LYS A 65 -15.49 23.68 -20.30
N GLN A 66 -14.30 23.27 -20.69
CA GLN A 66 -14.04 22.84 -22.06
C GLN A 66 -14.83 21.59 -22.45
N LEU A 67 -14.82 20.55 -21.62
CA LEU A 67 -15.55 19.30 -21.87
C LEU A 67 -17.05 19.55 -21.96
N TYR A 68 -17.63 20.29 -21.00
CA TYR A 68 -19.04 20.65 -21.00
C TYR A 68 -19.44 21.44 -22.25
N SER A 69 -18.61 22.40 -22.68
CA SER A 69 -18.89 23.15 -23.94
C SER A 69 -18.86 22.30 -25.21
N GLN A 70 -18.24 21.10 -25.13
CA GLN A 70 -18.15 20.12 -26.21
C GLN A 70 -19.20 19.00 -26.12
N GLY A 71 -20.07 19.01 -25.12
CA GLY A 71 -21.01 17.92 -24.84
C GLY A 71 -20.32 16.60 -24.46
N LYS A 72 -19.16 16.68 -23.80
CA LYS A 72 -18.34 15.53 -23.34
C LYS A 72 -18.27 15.49 -21.82
N ASP A 73 -19.38 15.72 -21.16
CA ASP A 73 -19.50 15.83 -19.70
C ASP A 73 -19.10 14.51 -19.02
N ASP A 74 -19.45 13.38 -19.65
CA ASP A 74 -19.10 12.02 -19.25
C ASP A 74 -17.61 11.82 -19.00
N ARG A 75 -16.76 12.50 -19.80
CA ARG A 75 -15.30 12.43 -19.63
C ARG A 75 -14.80 13.11 -18.36
N TYR A 76 -15.59 14.04 -17.79
CA TYR A 76 -15.25 14.69 -16.54
C TYR A 76 -15.67 13.84 -15.30
N GLU A 77 -16.52 12.84 -15.46
CA GLU A 77 -17.00 12.01 -14.36
C GLU A 77 -15.86 11.28 -13.64
N ALA A 78 -14.83 10.84 -14.39
CA ALA A 78 -13.64 10.22 -13.80
C ALA A 78 -12.91 11.16 -12.81
N VAL A 79 -12.82 12.45 -13.14
CA VAL A 79 -12.24 13.49 -12.26
C VAL A 79 -13.19 13.75 -11.09
N ALA A 80 -14.50 13.88 -11.35
CA ALA A 80 -15.51 14.11 -10.33
C ALA A 80 -15.52 12.97 -9.30
N LYS A 81 -15.34 11.73 -9.71
CA LYS A 81 -15.25 10.57 -8.82
C LYS A 81 -14.11 10.73 -7.80
N VAL A 82 -12.92 11.12 -8.25
CA VAL A 82 -11.76 11.33 -7.36
C VAL A 82 -12.01 12.48 -6.38
N LEU A 83 -12.64 13.57 -6.83
CA LEU A 83 -12.97 14.72 -5.98
C LEU A 83 -14.06 14.43 -4.94
N ASN A 84 -14.83 13.36 -5.14
CA ASN A 84 -15.87 12.92 -4.23
C ASN A 84 -15.38 11.82 -3.25
N PHE A 85 -14.09 11.49 -3.26
CA PHE A 85 -13.52 10.61 -2.25
C PHE A 85 -13.66 11.23 -0.87
N PRO A 86 -13.65 10.44 0.22
CA PRO A 86 -13.51 10.93 1.57
C PRO A 86 -12.30 11.86 1.69
N LYS A 87 -12.22 12.59 2.79
CA LYS A 87 -11.15 13.56 3.02
C LYS A 87 -9.76 12.95 2.83
N VAL A 88 -9.07 13.34 1.76
CA VAL A 88 -7.67 12.98 1.51
C VAL A 88 -6.79 14.15 1.96
N THR A 89 -6.04 13.93 3.04
CA THR A 89 -5.06 14.89 3.56
C THR A 89 -3.67 14.49 3.12
N VAL A 90 -2.98 15.35 2.39
CA VAL A 90 -1.59 15.11 1.96
C VAL A 90 -0.63 15.81 2.90
N ILE A 91 0.28 15.04 3.52
CA ILE A 91 1.28 15.56 4.44
C ILE A 91 2.69 15.31 3.92
N GLU A 92 3.64 16.14 4.35
CA GLU A 92 5.05 15.88 4.10
C GLU A 92 5.60 14.89 5.10
N GLN A 93 6.42 13.94 4.61
CA GLN A 93 7.21 13.08 5.46
C GLN A 93 8.20 13.94 6.26
N ASP A 94 8.22 13.74 7.57
CA ASP A 94 9.17 14.41 8.46
C ASP A 94 10.60 13.90 8.18
N GLN A 95 11.47 14.80 7.74
CA GLN A 95 12.85 14.50 7.37
C GLN A 95 13.77 14.29 8.58
N SER A 96 13.28 14.48 9.81
CA SER A 96 14.02 14.18 11.03
C SER A 96 14.07 12.68 11.34
N TYR A 97 13.18 11.89 10.75
CA TYR A 97 13.20 10.43 10.86
C TYR A 97 14.27 9.81 9.94
N PRO A 98 14.88 8.68 10.34
CA PRO A 98 15.78 7.92 9.48
C PRO A 98 15.10 7.48 8.17
N TYR A 99 15.89 7.09 7.18
CA TYR A 99 15.34 6.42 6.00
C TYR A 99 14.65 5.11 6.42
N GLY A 100 13.61 4.71 5.69
CA GLY A 100 12.88 3.46 5.95
C GLY A 100 11.37 3.62 5.77
N ASN A 101 10.66 2.50 5.65
CA ASN A 101 9.22 2.48 5.43
C ASN A 101 8.38 2.78 6.69
N GLY A 102 8.98 2.76 7.88
CA GLY A 102 8.36 3.20 9.13
C GLY A 102 8.29 4.72 9.28
N SER A 103 9.19 5.47 8.62
CA SER A 103 9.26 6.94 8.77
C SER A 103 8.04 7.68 8.23
N PRO A 104 7.42 7.29 7.09
CA PRO A 104 6.12 7.84 6.69
C PRO A 104 5.03 7.60 7.73
N ILE A 105 4.97 6.41 8.33
CA ILE A 105 3.98 6.07 9.37
C ILE A 105 4.20 6.97 10.59
N ALA A 106 5.45 7.06 11.08
CA ALA A 106 5.81 7.93 12.20
C ALA A 106 5.42 9.41 11.95
N SER A 107 5.56 9.88 10.70
CA SER A 107 5.19 11.24 10.29
C SER A 107 3.69 11.52 10.42
N ALA A 108 2.86 10.48 10.35
CA ALA A 108 1.41 10.60 10.49
C ALA A 108 0.92 10.65 11.95
N ARG A 109 1.77 10.43 12.96
CA ARG A 109 1.40 10.31 14.39
C ARG A 109 0.41 11.37 14.87
N LYS A 110 0.63 12.62 14.52
CA LYS A 110 -0.20 13.73 14.99
C LYS A 110 -1.63 13.76 14.42
N TYR A 111 -1.92 12.92 13.45
CA TYR A 111 -3.25 12.80 12.81
C TYR A 111 -4.02 11.57 13.32
N ILE A 112 -3.38 10.69 14.10
CA ILE A 112 -3.96 9.46 14.65
C ILE A 112 -4.28 9.70 16.13
N GLN A 113 -5.51 9.41 16.56
CA GLN A 113 -5.92 9.51 17.96
C GLN A 113 -5.26 8.39 18.79
N ASP A 114 -5.16 8.58 20.11
CA ASP A 114 -4.46 7.63 21.00
C ASP A 114 -5.21 6.30 21.18
N ASP A 115 -6.49 6.25 20.86
CA ASP A 115 -7.38 5.10 20.97
C ASP A 115 -7.91 4.60 19.60
N GLU A 116 -7.35 5.11 18.50
CA GLU A 116 -7.79 4.82 17.14
C GLU A 116 -6.84 3.85 16.43
N ALA A 117 -7.31 2.63 16.14
CA ALA A 117 -6.60 1.75 15.21
C ALA A 117 -6.71 2.29 13.77
N PHE A 118 -5.67 2.14 12.98
CA PHE A 118 -5.60 2.68 11.63
C PHE A 118 -4.97 1.68 10.64
N VAL A 119 -5.36 1.78 9.37
CA VAL A 119 -4.77 0.95 8.32
C VAL A 119 -3.59 1.66 7.66
N VAL A 120 -2.58 0.89 7.30
CA VAL A 120 -1.39 1.33 6.57
C VAL A 120 -1.30 0.56 5.27
N LEU A 121 -1.19 1.31 4.16
CA LEU A 121 -1.04 0.75 2.83
C LEU A 121 0.24 1.30 2.19
N TYR A 122 1.09 0.40 1.66
CA TYR A 122 2.19 0.85 0.82
C TYR A 122 1.68 1.15 -0.57
N SER A 123 2.08 2.30 -1.09
CA SER A 123 1.58 2.84 -2.35
C SER A 123 2.07 2.11 -3.60
N ASP A 124 2.93 1.13 -3.45
CA ASP A 124 3.45 0.28 -4.52
C ASP A 124 2.98 -1.18 -4.43
N ASP A 125 2.05 -1.46 -3.54
CA ASP A 125 1.38 -2.74 -3.43
C ASP A 125 -0.08 -2.60 -3.86
N VAL A 126 -0.50 -3.38 -4.86
CA VAL A 126 -1.89 -3.44 -5.33
C VAL A 126 -2.45 -4.83 -5.10
N VAL A 127 -3.72 -4.90 -4.81
CA VAL A 127 -4.44 -6.18 -4.61
C VAL A 127 -5.62 -6.23 -5.57
N PHE A 128 -5.75 -7.33 -6.27
CA PHE A 128 -6.83 -7.56 -7.23
C PHE A 128 -7.80 -8.62 -6.73
N GLY A 129 -9.08 -8.46 -7.06
CA GLY A 129 -10.14 -9.44 -6.79
C GLY A 129 -10.73 -9.41 -5.37
N SER A 130 -10.10 -8.73 -4.41
CA SER A 130 -10.60 -8.59 -3.04
C SER A 130 -10.00 -7.34 -2.39
N SER A 131 -10.60 -6.86 -1.30
CA SER A 131 -10.06 -5.76 -0.48
C SER A 131 -9.39 -6.32 0.77
N ASP A 132 -8.09 -6.10 0.90
CA ASP A 132 -7.34 -6.41 2.11
C ASP A 132 -7.66 -5.43 3.24
N VAL A 133 -8.00 -4.18 2.92
CA VAL A 133 -8.47 -3.20 3.93
C VAL A 133 -9.71 -3.70 4.63
N LYS A 134 -10.67 -4.23 3.85
CA LYS A 134 -11.87 -4.84 4.46
C LYS A 134 -11.52 -6.06 5.30
N THR A 135 -10.62 -6.92 4.85
CA THR A 135 -10.15 -8.08 5.62
C THR A 135 -9.52 -7.65 6.94
N LEU A 136 -8.67 -6.60 6.95
CA LEU A 136 -8.07 -6.04 8.15
C LEU A 136 -9.11 -5.51 9.14
N ILE A 137 -10.12 -4.78 8.66
CA ILE A 137 -11.19 -4.22 9.49
C ILE A 137 -12.05 -5.34 10.09
N ASP A 138 -12.45 -6.32 9.28
CA ASP A 138 -13.27 -7.45 9.72
C ASP A 138 -12.51 -8.27 10.79
N ALA A 139 -11.22 -8.55 10.56
CA ALA A 139 -10.38 -9.28 11.52
C ALA A 139 -10.18 -8.50 12.83
N TYR A 140 -10.03 -7.17 12.77
CA TYR A 140 -9.93 -6.36 13.98
C TYR A 140 -11.24 -6.33 14.78
N ALA A 141 -12.38 -6.40 14.10
CA ALA A 141 -13.67 -6.54 14.78
C ALA A 141 -13.82 -7.89 15.51
N GLU A 142 -13.17 -8.95 15.00
CA GLU A 142 -13.12 -10.27 15.64
C GLU A 142 -12.06 -10.35 16.77
N HIS A 143 -10.98 -9.55 16.65
CA HIS A 143 -9.85 -9.53 17.59
C HIS A 143 -9.54 -8.09 18.08
N PRO A 144 -10.47 -7.44 18.80
CA PRO A 144 -10.32 -6.03 19.18
C PRO A 144 -9.16 -5.77 20.18
N GLU A 145 -8.63 -6.82 20.81
CA GLU A 145 -7.46 -6.78 21.70
C GLU A 145 -6.13 -6.88 20.95
N ALA A 146 -6.15 -7.25 19.65
CA ALA A 146 -4.94 -7.41 18.86
C ALA A 146 -4.16 -6.08 18.78
N LYS A 147 -2.84 -6.17 18.91
CA LYS A 147 -1.93 -5.01 18.78
C LYS A 147 -1.77 -4.56 17.34
N ALA A 148 -1.80 -5.52 16.42
CA ALA A 148 -1.80 -5.30 14.99
C ALA A 148 -2.45 -6.48 14.27
N ILE A 149 -2.88 -6.23 13.03
CA ILE A 149 -3.26 -7.27 12.08
C ILE A 149 -2.47 -7.04 10.81
N ILE A 150 -1.88 -8.09 10.26
CA ILE A 150 -1.07 -8.02 9.05
C ILE A 150 -1.62 -8.98 7.99
N ILE A 151 -1.55 -8.58 6.74
CA ILE A 151 -1.93 -9.46 5.64
C ILE A 151 -0.70 -10.20 5.11
N ALA A 152 -0.91 -11.47 4.78
CA ALA A 152 0.08 -12.34 4.17
C ALA A 152 -0.42 -12.96 2.87
N GLN A 153 0.50 -13.20 1.94
CA GLN A 153 0.27 -14.03 0.76
C GLN A 153 1.22 -15.22 0.76
N GLU A 154 0.69 -16.40 0.42
CA GLU A 154 1.53 -17.56 0.15
C GLU A 154 2.27 -17.36 -1.18
N MET A 155 3.59 -17.52 -1.14
CA MET A 155 4.45 -17.34 -2.30
C MET A 155 5.24 -18.60 -2.60
N PRO A 156 5.59 -18.83 -3.88
CA PRO A 156 6.50 -19.91 -4.26
C PRO A 156 7.85 -19.79 -3.56
N ARG A 157 8.42 -20.94 -3.16
CA ARG A 157 9.67 -20.97 -2.37
C ARG A 157 10.84 -20.25 -3.04
N GLU A 158 10.87 -20.24 -4.35
CA GLU A 158 11.96 -19.68 -5.17
C GLU A 158 12.08 -18.16 -5.08
N VAL A 159 11.05 -17.46 -4.57
CA VAL A 159 11.03 -15.99 -4.48
C VAL A 159 11.06 -15.45 -3.05
N LEU A 160 11.05 -16.33 -2.03
CA LEU A 160 10.95 -15.92 -0.63
C LEU A 160 12.10 -15.02 -0.17
N ASN A 161 13.28 -15.16 -0.76
CA ASN A 161 14.46 -14.32 -0.45
C ASN A 161 14.33 -12.85 -0.91
N LYS A 162 13.20 -12.46 -1.47
CA LYS A 162 12.93 -11.08 -1.92
C LYS A 162 12.07 -10.29 -0.95
N TYR A 163 11.45 -10.95 0.03
CA TYR A 163 10.38 -10.41 0.86
C TYR A 163 10.61 -10.69 2.34
N GLY A 164 9.84 -10.01 3.18
CA GLY A 164 9.71 -10.35 4.59
C GLY A 164 8.88 -11.60 4.77
N ILE A 165 9.43 -12.63 5.39
CA ILE A 165 8.77 -13.92 5.58
C ILE A 165 8.30 -14.06 7.01
N ILE A 166 7.02 -14.35 7.17
CA ILE A 166 6.35 -14.47 8.46
C ILE A 166 6.73 -15.78 9.13
N LYS A 167 7.12 -15.69 10.41
CA LYS A 167 7.20 -16.81 11.33
C LYS A 167 6.03 -16.73 12.30
N LEU A 168 5.22 -17.78 12.38
CA LEU A 168 4.09 -17.85 13.30
C LEU A 168 4.54 -18.37 14.66
N ALA A 169 4.01 -17.78 15.73
CA ALA A 169 4.12 -18.27 17.09
C ALA A 169 3.13 -19.42 17.34
N ASP A 170 1.93 -19.32 16.79
CA ASP A 170 0.87 -20.33 16.82
C ASP A 170 0.20 -20.40 15.45
N GLU A 171 0.40 -21.53 14.75
CA GLU A 171 -0.18 -21.76 13.43
C GLU A 171 -1.72 -21.91 13.46
N ALA A 172 -2.28 -22.44 14.55
CA ALA A 172 -3.73 -22.62 14.66
C ALA A 172 -4.47 -21.31 14.90
N LYS A 173 -3.81 -20.37 15.58
CA LYS A 173 -4.34 -19.04 15.86
C LYS A 173 -3.85 -17.98 14.86
N MET A 174 -2.95 -18.35 13.96
CA MET A 174 -2.32 -17.42 13.04
C MET A 174 -1.71 -16.19 13.74
N THR A 175 -1.01 -16.39 14.86
CA THR A 175 -0.34 -15.30 15.59
C THR A 175 1.13 -15.19 15.17
N LEU A 176 1.60 -13.95 15.04
CA LEU A 176 2.96 -13.62 14.64
C LEU A 176 3.98 -13.89 15.74
N ASP A 177 5.11 -14.53 15.42
CA ASP A 177 6.34 -14.52 16.22
C ASP A 177 7.25 -13.37 15.75
N ASN A 178 7.67 -13.43 14.50
CA ASN A 178 8.46 -12.36 13.88
C ASN A 178 8.33 -12.38 12.35
N ILE A 179 8.96 -11.36 11.70
CA ILE A 179 9.10 -11.28 10.25
C ILE A 179 10.59 -11.28 9.92
N VAL A 180 11.05 -12.28 9.16
CA VAL A 180 12.45 -12.38 8.73
C VAL A 180 12.60 -11.73 7.38
N GLU A 181 13.31 -10.60 7.33
CA GLU A 181 13.50 -9.84 6.09
C GLU A 181 14.52 -10.53 5.18
N LYS A 182 14.09 -10.86 3.97
CA LYS A 182 14.89 -11.45 2.88
C LYS A 182 15.79 -12.62 3.32
N PRO A 183 15.22 -13.66 3.95
CA PRO A 183 16.01 -14.80 4.39
C PRO A 183 16.64 -15.51 3.20
N LYS A 184 17.65 -16.34 3.44
CA LYS A 184 18.00 -17.35 2.44
C LYS A 184 16.82 -18.31 2.27
N ILE A 185 16.65 -18.85 1.05
CA ILE A 185 15.51 -19.72 0.73
C ILE A 185 15.43 -20.93 1.66
N GLU A 186 16.59 -21.50 2.01
CA GLU A 186 16.71 -22.63 2.94
C GLU A 186 16.31 -22.28 4.38
N ASP A 187 16.49 -21.02 4.79
CA ASP A 187 16.25 -20.53 6.15
C ASP A 187 14.87 -19.87 6.31
N ALA A 188 14.07 -19.79 5.22
CA ALA A 188 12.76 -19.19 5.26
C ALA A 188 11.82 -19.97 6.21
N PRO A 189 11.25 -19.30 7.25
CA PRO A 189 10.48 -19.99 8.28
C PRO A 189 9.11 -20.50 7.81
N SER A 190 8.59 -19.95 6.72
CA SER A 190 7.31 -20.34 6.11
C SER A 190 7.30 -19.95 4.62
N ASN A 191 6.16 -20.10 3.96
CA ASN A 191 5.89 -19.52 2.64
C ASN A 191 4.98 -18.27 2.69
N LEU A 192 4.68 -17.77 3.89
CA LEU A 192 3.84 -16.59 4.10
C LEU A 192 4.69 -15.33 3.98
N THR A 193 4.38 -14.52 2.99
CA THR A 193 5.08 -13.26 2.70
C THR A 193 4.27 -12.08 3.24
N SER A 194 4.90 -11.24 4.06
CA SER A 194 4.34 -9.95 4.47
C SER A 194 4.53 -8.90 3.38
N TYR A 195 3.53 -8.04 3.22
CA TYR A 195 3.59 -6.88 2.33
C TYR A 195 2.82 -5.70 2.94
N GLY A 196 2.82 -4.56 2.26
CA GLY A 196 2.34 -3.28 2.80
C GLY A 196 0.84 -3.17 3.04
N ARG A 197 0.27 -4.06 3.83
CA ARG A 197 -1.13 -4.06 4.28
C ARG A 197 -1.21 -4.42 5.76
N TYR A 198 -1.41 -3.40 6.60
CA TYR A 198 -1.41 -3.54 8.05
C TYR A 198 -2.58 -2.77 8.66
N LEU A 199 -3.19 -3.30 9.71
CA LEU A 199 -3.95 -2.53 10.70
C LEU A 199 -3.08 -2.45 11.95
N LEU A 200 -2.85 -1.25 12.45
CA LEU A 200 -1.97 -0.97 13.57
C LEU A 200 -2.71 -0.21 14.66
N THR A 201 -2.42 -0.51 15.92
CA THR A 201 -2.81 0.37 17.03
C THR A 201 -1.78 1.47 17.24
N PRO A 202 -2.12 2.58 17.92
CA PRO A 202 -1.19 3.67 18.20
C PRO A 202 0.07 3.27 18.97
N GLU A 203 0.08 2.10 19.61
CA GLU A 203 1.26 1.55 20.27
C GLU A 203 2.46 1.40 19.32
N VAL A 204 2.24 1.25 18.02
CA VAL A 204 3.31 1.19 17.02
C VAL A 204 4.25 2.41 17.09
N PHE A 205 3.74 3.57 17.47
CA PHE A 205 4.55 4.80 17.58
C PHE A 205 5.56 4.75 18.74
N ASP A 206 5.40 3.84 19.69
CA ASP A 206 6.41 3.60 20.73
C ASP A 206 7.67 2.94 20.18
N TYR A 207 7.54 2.24 19.08
CA TYR A 207 8.61 1.53 18.39
C TYR A 207 9.14 2.29 17.16
N LEU A 208 8.31 3.14 16.52
CA LEU A 208 8.72 3.97 15.38
C LEU A 208 9.38 5.28 15.83
N LYS A 209 10.49 5.18 16.58
CA LYS A 209 11.29 6.31 17.05
C LYS A 209 12.58 6.43 16.27
N PRO A 210 13.16 7.64 16.11
CA PRO A 210 14.38 7.85 15.31
C PRO A 210 15.57 6.94 15.69
N ASN A 211 15.63 6.51 16.96
CA ASN A 211 16.72 5.68 17.46
C ASN A 211 16.45 4.17 17.35
N ASN A 212 15.27 3.76 16.90
CA ASN A 212 14.89 2.35 16.80
C ASN A 212 15.10 1.83 15.38
N THR A 213 16.27 2.07 14.81
CA THR A 213 16.62 1.57 13.47
C THR A 213 17.06 0.11 13.50
N GLY A 214 16.66 -0.63 12.47
CA GLY A 214 17.05 -2.01 12.22
C GLY A 214 18.19 -2.14 11.21
N LEU A 215 18.06 -3.09 10.29
CA LEU A 215 19.03 -3.35 9.23
C LEU A 215 19.32 -2.07 8.42
N ASP A 216 20.60 -1.86 8.07
CA ASP A 216 21.08 -0.71 7.28
C ASP A 216 20.78 0.67 7.91
N ASN A 217 20.55 0.73 9.23
CA ASN A 217 20.12 1.93 9.96
C ASN A 217 18.79 2.51 9.44
N GLU A 218 17.93 1.70 8.87
CA GLU A 218 16.60 2.09 8.40
C GLU A 218 15.54 1.89 9.49
N LEU A 219 14.49 2.72 9.48
CA LEU A 219 13.33 2.56 10.34
C LEU A 219 12.30 1.66 9.66
N TRP A 220 12.24 0.40 10.11
CA TRP A 220 11.40 -0.62 9.49
C TRP A 220 10.06 -0.79 10.23
N THR A 221 8.97 -0.81 9.48
CA THR A 221 7.63 -1.11 10.01
C THR A 221 7.57 -2.53 10.58
N VAL A 222 8.21 -3.49 9.91
CA VAL A 222 8.20 -4.89 10.34
C VAL A 222 8.92 -5.11 11.67
N ASP A 223 9.95 -4.32 11.97
CA ASP A 223 10.64 -4.37 13.27
C ASP A 223 9.72 -3.87 14.39
N ALA A 224 8.97 -2.78 14.13
CA ALA A 224 7.98 -2.26 15.08
C ALA A 224 6.86 -3.28 15.33
N ILE A 225 6.32 -3.90 14.27
CA ILE A 225 5.28 -4.95 14.38
C ILE A 225 5.80 -6.17 15.16
N THR A 226 7.04 -6.59 14.91
CA THR A 226 7.68 -7.69 15.66
C THR A 226 7.79 -7.34 17.14
N LYS A 227 8.12 -6.08 17.48
CA LYS A 227 8.15 -5.63 18.88
C LYS A 227 6.74 -5.60 19.51
N MET A 228 5.72 -5.25 18.74
CA MET A 228 4.33 -5.35 19.23
C MET A 228 3.95 -6.80 19.53
N ALA A 229 4.41 -7.77 18.73
CA ALA A 229 4.17 -9.19 18.95
C ALA A 229 4.82 -9.74 20.24
N GLU A 230 5.90 -9.12 20.74
CA GLU A 230 6.52 -9.45 22.04
C GLU A 230 5.64 -9.05 23.23
N HIS A 231 4.67 -8.12 23.04
CA HIS A 231 3.87 -7.52 24.11
C HIS A 231 2.36 -7.76 23.98
N GLY A 232 1.93 -8.49 22.97
CA GLY A 232 0.54 -8.82 22.74
C GLY A 232 0.33 -9.57 21.43
N GLU A 233 -0.90 -9.96 21.13
CA GLU A 233 -1.18 -10.72 19.92
C GLU A 233 -1.12 -9.81 18.69
N VAL A 234 -0.38 -10.25 17.67
CA VAL A 234 -0.42 -9.74 16.29
C VAL A 234 -0.99 -10.85 15.43
N ILE A 235 -2.11 -10.59 14.80
CA ILE A 235 -2.83 -11.57 13.98
C ILE A 235 -2.33 -11.50 12.53
N VAL A 236 -2.21 -12.66 11.91
CA VAL A 236 -1.84 -12.80 10.50
C VAL A 236 -3.06 -13.28 9.71
N GLU A 237 -3.56 -12.44 8.82
CA GLU A 237 -4.61 -12.81 7.88
C GLU A 237 -4.04 -13.13 6.51
N LYS A 238 -4.63 -14.10 5.81
CA LYS A 238 -4.26 -14.37 4.42
C LYS A 238 -5.09 -13.50 3.48
N THR A 239 -4.45 -12.90 2.48
CA THR A 239 -5.19 -12.22 1.42
C THR A 239 -6.18 -13.16 0.75
N ARG A 240 -7.34 -12.64 0.40
CA ARG A 240 -8.35 -13.33 -0.43
C ARG A 240 -8.23 -12.93 -1.90
N GLY A 241 -7.42 -11.92 -2.18
CA GLY A 241 -7.09 -11.42 -3.51
C GLY A 241 -5.75 -11.93 -4.03
N GLU A 242 -5.27 -11.25 -5.05
CA GLU A 242 -3.93 -11.46 -5.60
C GLU A 242 -3.14 -10.16 -5.41
N TRP A 243 -2.16 -10.20 -4.50
CA TRP A 243 -1.23 -9.11 -4.33
C TRP A 243 -0.19 -9.11 -5.44
N MET A 244 0.04 -7.93 -6.00
CA MET A 244 1.13 -7.67 -6.93
C MET A 244 1.87 -6.40 -6.52
N THR A 245 3.19 -6.49 -6.39
CA THR A 245 4.00 -5.30 -6.15
C THR A 245 4.24 -4.53 -7.44
N THR A 246 4.23 -3.21 -7.33
CA THR A 246 4.69 -2.30 -8.38
C THR A 246 6.04 -1.66 -8.01
N GLY A 247 6.82 -2.32 -7.15
CA GLY A 247 8.08 -1.82 -6.59
C GLY A 247 9.24 -1.76 -7.59
N ASP A 248 9.13 -2.44 -8.72
CA ASP A 248 10.10 -2.42 -9.82
C ASP A 248 9.40 -2.47 -11.20
N PRO A 249 10.10 -2.09 -12.29
CA PRO A 249 9.50 -1.98 -13.63
C PRO A 249 8.90 -3.26 -14.18
N LYS A 250 9.49 -4.42 -13.88
CA LYS A 250 8.98 -5.72 -14.35
C LYS A 250 7.64 -6.03 -13.69
N ASN A 251 7.61 -5.97 -12.37
CA ASN A 251 6.40 -6.29 -11.60
C ASN A 251 5.30 -5.26 -11.85
N TYR A 252 5.66 -3.97 -11.99
CA TYR A 252 4.73 -2.94 -12.43
C TYR A 252 4.08 -3.27 -13.77
N PHE A 253 4.87 -3.69 -14.77
CA PHE A 253 4.33 -4.09 -16.07
C PHE A 253 3.36 -5.28 -15.94
N LEU A 254 3.69 -6.28 -15.12
CA LEU A 254 2.82 -7.43 -14.90
C LEU A 254 1.52 -7.05 -14.19
N ALA A 255 1.57 -6.17 -13.18
CA ALA A 255 0.39 -5.66 -12.50
C ALA A 255 -0.49 -4.81 -13.45
N HIS A 256 0.14 -3.97 -14.29
CA HIS A 256 -0.57 -3.20 -15.32
C HIS A 256 -1.25 -4.12 -16.33
N LEU A 257 -0.55 -5.14 -16.82
CA LEU A 257 -1.10 -6.10 -17.78
C LEU A 257 -2.30 -6.84 -17.17
N LYS A 258 -2.17 -7.33 -15.94
CA LYS A 258 -3.29 -7.99 -15.25
C LYS A 258 -4.50 -7.07 -15.12
N TYR A 259 -4.30 -5.83 -14.68
CA TYR A 259 -5.38 -4.85 -14.54
C TYR A 259 -6.11 -4.62 -15.87
N VAL A 260 -5.35 -4.42 -16.94
CA VAL A 260 -5.87 -4.19 -18.29
C VAL A 260 -6.66 -5.39 -18.79
N MET A 261 -6.14 -6.61 -18.59
CA MET A 261 -6.81 -7.85 -18.97
C MET A 261 -8.14 -8.04 -18.26
N ASP A 262 -8.21 -7.64 -16.99
CA ASP A 262 -9.39 -7.88 -16.16
C ASP A 262 -10.45 -6.76 -16.26
N ASN A 263 -10.04 -5.51 -16.59
CA ASN A 263 -10.91 -4.35 -16.39
C ASN A 263 -11.14 -3.47 -17.64
N GLU A 264 -10.26 -3.48 -18.65
CA GLU A 264 -10.31 -2.47 -19.73
C GLU A 264 -11.04 -2.96 -20.99
N GLY A 265 -11.46 -4.22 -21.04
CA GLY A 265 -12.30 -4.77 -22.12
C GLY A 265 -11.56 -5.07 -23.44
N TYR A 266 -10.22 -4.99 -23.48
CA TYR A 266 -9.40 -5.31 -24.67
C TYR A 266 -8.38 -6.44 -24.42
N ALA A 267 -8.79 -7.41 -23.59
CA ALA A 267 -7.96 -8.57 -23.28
C ALA A 267 -7.59 -9.41 -24.51
N ASP A 268 -8.50 -9.52 -25.47
CA ASP A 268 -8.27 -10.33 -26.68
C ASP A 268 -7.24 -9.67 -27.60
N GLU A 269 -7.23 -8.34 -27.71
CA GLU A 269 -6.20 -7.61 -28.45
C GLU A 269 -4.82 -7.78 -27.82
N VAL A 270 -4.73 -7.76 -26.49
CA VAL A 270 -3.48 -8.02 -25.77
C VAL A 270 -2.99 -9.44 -26.03
N LYS A 271 -3.86 -10.46 -25.91
CA LYS A 271 -3.53 -11.86 -26.23
C LYS A 271 -3.01 -12.02 -27.65
N ALA A 272 -3.71 -11.43 -28.62
CA ALA A 272 -3.32 -11.47 -30.02
C ALA A 272 -1.95 -10.80 -30.31
N ILE A 273 -1.52 -9.85 -29.46
CA ILE A 273 -0.16 -9.29 -29.54
C ILE A 273 0.85 -10.28 -28.97
N VAL A 274 0.60 -10.82 -27.76
CA VAL A 274 1.52 -11.73 -27.08
C VAL A 274 1.76 -13.02 -27.87
N GLU A 275 0.73 -13.56 -28.53
CA GLU A 275 0.82 -14.77 -29.37
C GLU A 275 1.73 -14.62 -30.60
N LYS A 276 2.14 -13.39 -30.95
CA LYS A 276 3.06 -13.14 -32.09
C LYS A 276 4.54 -13.26 -31.72
N TYR A 277 4.86 -13.37 -30.43
CA TYR A 277 6.23 -13.46 -29.89
C TYR A 277 6.51 -14.80 -29.20
#